data_a5bb0ff2535d1ef58831e8d546c8773c
#
_entry.id   a5bb0ff2535d1ef58831e8d546c8773c
#
_cell.length_a   1.000
_cell.length_b   1.000
_cell.length_c   1.000
_cell.angle_alpha   90.00
_cell.angle_beta   90.00
_cell.angle_gamma   90.00
#
_symmetry.space_group_name_H-M   'P 1'
#
loop_
_entity.id
_entity.type
_entity.pdbx_description
1 polymer ?
#
loop_
_entity_poly.entity_id
_entity_poly.type
_entity_poly.pdbx_seq_one_letter_code
_entity_poly.pdbx_strand_id
1 'polypeptide(L)'
;PRNPESHYLTTGPELWEQTAGRITHFICGVGTGGTISGSGKYLKEQNSKVRVIGIDPKGSVLREYFYTKKMTPLPKTYKVEGIGQDYVPGVLDFQYIDEIVEADDRESFLMARRLTREEGILSGGSGGTAVAGMMKIASTFREGDVVVVLLPDTGERYISKIYDDEWMRENGFLAPERITVGYVLDAKAGKGVIAVPSTATVRKALDMLRQHDISQIPVIDDGTPVGAVQDHELMRSVMERPEIVKASVREVMVPSFPVVEASASLEEVLHLMRRKEHYAVLVRSEGKIGGILNRYDVIEYMGR
;
A
#
# COMPACT_ATOMS: atom_id res chain seq x y z
N PRO A 1 2.99 11.22 35.41
CA PRO A 1 1.95 12.14 35.89
C PRO A 1 2.09 13.55 35.31
N ARG A 2 3.31 14.13 35.23
CA ARG A 2 3.52 15.50 34.76
C ARG A 2 3.26 15.72 33.26
N ASN A 3 3.44 14.71 32.41
CA ASN A 3 3.27 14.87 30.97
C ASN A 3 1.80 15.22 30.60
N PRO A 4 0.76 14.45 30.99
CA PRO A 4 -0.62 14.89 30.77
C PRO A 4 -0.98 16.19 31.47
N GLU A 5 -0.46 16.40 32.69
CA GLU A 5 -0.70 17.64 33.46
C GLU A 5 -0.20 18.87 32.69
N SER A 6 0.98 18.80 32.10
CA SER A 6 1.52 19.91 31.28
C SER A 6 0.55 20.26 30.12
N HIS A 7 0.09 19.29 29.38
CA HIS A 7 -0.84 19.54 28.28
C HIS A 7 -2.23 19.99 28.75
N TYR A 8 -2.67 19.54 29.91
CA TYR A 8 -3.89 20.02 30.54
C TYR A 8 -3.81 21.50 30.93
N LEU A 9 -2.64 21.92 31.47
CA LEU A 9 -2.43 23.30 31.94
C LEU A 9 -2.05 24.28 30.82
N THR A 10 -1.57 23.81 29.69
CA THR A 10 -1.06 24.68 28.61
C THR A 10 -1.75 24.40 27.26
N THR A 11 -1.53 23.25 26.62
CA THR A 11 -2.00 22.96 25.27
C THR A 11 -3.53 22.97 25.18
N GLY A 12 -4.23 22.37 26.12
CA GLY A 12 -5.69 22.35 26.14
C GLY A 12 -6.29 23.76 26.22
N PRO A 13 -5.90 24.60 27.19
CA PRO A 13 -6.31 25.99 27.26
C PRO A 13 -6.01 26.80 26.01
N GLU A 14 -4.80 26.66 25.45
CA GLU A 14 -4.38 27.39 24.26
C GLU A 14 -5.27 27.03 23.05
N LEU A 15 -5.55 25.73 22.82
CA LEU A 15 -6.46 25.27 21.77
C LEU A 15 -7.87 25.83 21.93
N TRP A 16 -8.37 25.84 23.16
CA TRP A 16 -9.70 26.40 23.46
C TRP A 16 -9.78 27.89 23.19
N GLU A 17 -8.78 28.63 23.66
CA GLU A 17 -8.71 30.09 23.48
C GLU A 17 -8.56 30.46 22.00
N GLN A 18 -7.61 29.86 21.28
CA GLN A 18 -7.33 30.16 19.88
C GLN A 18 -8.52 29.83 18.96
N THR A 19 -9.33 28.84 19.33
CA THR A 19 -10.57 28.52 18.58
C THR A 19 -11.78 29.30 19.08
N ALA A 20 -11.60 30.18 20.07
CA ALA A 20 -12.69 30.90 20.73
C ALA A 20 -13.81 29.94 21.23
N GLY A 21 -13.43 28.78 21.75
CA GLY A 21 -14.34 27.73 22.24
C GLY A 21 -15.13 27.01 21.14
N ARG A 22 -14.84 27.23 19.87
CA ARG A 22 -15.57 26.64 18.73
C ARG A 22 -15.03 25.29 18.29
N ILE A 23 -13.92 24.80 18.88
CA ILE A 23 -13.37 23.50 18.53
C ILE A 23 -14.40 22.38 18.68
N THR A 24 -14.59 21.58 17.64
CA THR A 24 -15.50 20.43 17.63
C THR A 24 -14.74 19.10 17.64
N HIS A 25 -13.54 19.07 17.03
CA HIS A 25 -12.70 17.89 16.95
C HIS A 25 -11.25 18.22 17.28
N PHE A 26 -10.65 17.45 18.16
CA PHE A 26 -9.22 17.48 18.46
C PHE A 26 -8.59 16.17 18.00
N ILE A 27 -7.59 16.25 17.14
CA ILE A 27 -6.94 15.09 16.51
C ILE A 27 -5.43 15.18 16.74
N CYS A 28 -4.83 14.11 17.22
CA CYS A 28 -3.38 14.03 17.34
C CYS A 28 -2.87 12.58 17.28
N GLY A 29 -1.59 12.40 16.95
CA GLY A 29 -0.91 11.13 17.08
C GLY A 29 -0.87 10.63 18.51
N VAL A 30 -1.04 9.33 18.73
CA VAL A 30 -0.98 8.70 20.04
C VAL A 30 0.36 7.99 20.22
N GLY A 31 1.12 8.40 21.22
CA GLY A 31 2.34 7.74 21.67
C GLY A 31 2.24 7.46 23.17
N THR A 32 3.03 8.15 24.00
CA THR A 32 2.94 8.03 25.47
C THR A 32 1.56 8.43 26.04
N GLY A 33 0.76 9.14 25.25
CA GLY A 33 -0.60 9.53 25.63
C GLY A 33 -0.71 10.86 26.38
N GLY A 34 0.40 11.53 26.68
CA GLY A 34 0.36 12.77 27.47
C GLY A 34 -0.45 13.88 26.80
N THR A 35 -0.20 14.12 25.52
CA THR A 35 -0.86 15.17 24.74
C THR A 35 -2.37 14.92 24.64
N ILE A 36 -2.77 13.73 24.20
CA ILE A 36 -4.19 13.42 23.96
C ILE A 36 -4.97 13.36 25.27
N SER A 37 -4.38 12.77 26.33
CA SER A 37 -5.05 12.66 27.63
C SER A 37 -5.19 14.03 28.31
N GLY A 38 -4.11 14.83 28.34
CA GLY A 38 -4.13 16.14 28.99
C GLY A 38 -5.00 17.15 28.26
N SER A 39 -4.78 17.33 26.97
CA SER A 39 -5.59 18.26 26.16
C SER A 39 -7.04 17.77 26.03
N GLY A 40 -7.24 16.45 25.82
CA GLY A 40 -8.58 15.86 25.72
C GLY A 40 -9.40 16.04 27.00
N LYS A 41 -8.78 15.82 28.16
CA LYS A 41 -9.40 16.10 29.46
C LYS A 41 -9.88 17.54 29.54
N TYR A 42 -8.98 18.51 29.33
CA TYR A 42 -9.32 19.94 29.39
C TYR A 42 -10.47 20.29 28.45
N LEU A 43 -10.36 19.90 27.18
CA LEU A 43 -11.38 20.21 26.17
C LEU A 43 -12.74 19.61 26.51
N LYS A 44 -12.77 18.38 27.01
CA LYS A 44 -14.01 17.71 27.46
C LYS A 44 -14.65 18.37 28.68
N GLU A 45 -13.83 18.93 29.59
CA GLU A 45 -14.33 19.71 30.73
C GLU A 45 -14.94 21.05 30.30
N GLN A 46 -14.40 21.68 29.24
CA GLN A 46 -15.00 22.90 28.68
C GLN A 46 -16.28 22.59 27.88
N ASN A 47 -16.24 21.53 27.05
CA ASN A 47 -17.39 21.09 26.25
C ASN A 47 -17.30 19.58 26.03
N SER A 48 -18.14 18.82 26.70
CA SER A 48 -18.18 17.35 26.60
C SER A 48 -18.48 16.81 25.20
N LYS A 49 -18.99 17.66 24.28
CA LYS A 49 -19.28 17.30 22.89
C LYS A 49 -18.04 17.34 21.98
N VAL A 50 -16.93 17.95 22.41
CA VAL A 50 -15.69 17.93 21.62
C VAL A 50 -15.26 16.48 21.43
N ARG A 51 -15.08 16.08 20.20
CA ARG A 51 -14.55 14.74 19.86
C ARG A 51 -13.04 14.74 19.92
N VAL A 52 -12.48 13.80 20.64
CA VAL A 52 -11.03 13.60 20.80
C VAL A 52 -10.65 12.31 20.09
N ILE A 53 -9.86 12.43 19.03
CA ILE A 53 -9.53 11.33 18.12
C ILE A 53 -8.02 11.12 18.11
N GLY A 54 -7.60 9.93 18.46
CA GLY A 54 -6.21 9.50 18.38
C GLY A 54 -5.87 8.90 17.03
N ILE A 55 -4.67 9.17 16.52
CA ILE A 55 -4.17 8.49 15.34
C ILE A 55 -2.99 7.61 15.73
N ASP A 56 -3.10 6.31 15.47
CA ASP A 56 -2.13 5.30 15.87
C ASP A 56 -1.42 4.73 14.63
N PRO A 57 -0.08 4.61 14.62
CA PRO A 57 0.60 3.99 13.49
C PRO A 57 0.30 2.50 13.42
N LYS A 58 0.14 2.01 12.21
CA LYS A 58 -0.09 0.57 11.95
C LYS A 58 1.10 -0.25 12.46
N GLY A 59 0.81 -1.13 13.40
CA GLY A 59 1.83 -1.94 14.09
C GLY A 59 1.95 -1.62 15.57
N SER A 60 1.44 -0.47 16.02
CA SER A 60 1.25 -0.15 17.43
C SER A 60 0.09 -0.97 18.03
N VAL A 61 0.12 -1.14 19.36
CA VAL A 61 -0.93 -1.90 20.07
C VAL A 61 -2.08 -1.04 20.59
N LEU A 62 -1.96 0.29 20.53
CA LEU A 62 -2.86 1.20 21.25
C LEU A 62 -4.28 1.18 20.72
N ARG A 63 -4.44 1.20 19.38
CA ARG A 63 -5.76 1.13 18.75
C ARG A 63 -6.50 -0.16 19.10
N GLU A 64 -5.83 -1.29 18.96
CA GLU A 64 -6.48 -2.57 19.27
C GLU A 64 -6.86 -2.68 20.74
N TYR A 65 -5.96 -2.26 21.63
CA TYR A 65 -6.25 -2.21 23.06
C TYR A 65 -7.43 -1.28 23.37
N PHE A 66 -7.52 -0.12 22.71
CA PHE A 66 -8.66 0.79 22.89
C PHE A 66 -10.00 0.11 22.69
N TYR A 67 -10.16 -0.65 21.59
CA TYR A 67 -11.42 -1.29 21.23
C TYR A 67 -11.64 -2.63 21.94
N THR A 68 -10.60 -3.42 22.16
CA THR A 68 -10.76 -4.81 22.65
C THR A 68 -10.43 -4.97 24.13
N LYS A 69 -9.69 -4.05 24.71
CA LYS A 69 -9.10 -4.13 26.06
C LYS A 69 -8.14 -5.32 26.23
N LYS A 70 -7.67 -5.88 25.13
CA LYS A 70 -6.74 -7.02 25.12
C LYS A 70 -5.41 -6.60 24.49
N MET A 71 -4.31 -7.05 25.10
CA MET A 71 -3.00 -6.97 24.49
C MET A 71 -2.87 -8.16 23.50
N THR A 72 -3.12 -7.90 22.24
CA THR A 72 -2.96 -8.84 21.13
C THR A 72 -2.34 -8.08 19.98
N PRO A 73 -1.79 -8.71 19.00
CA PRO A 73 -0.67 -9.62 18.98
C PRO A 73 0.67 -8.86 19.10
N LEU A 74 1.79 -9.51 18.81
CA LEU A 74 3.11 -8.86 18.80
C LEU A 74 3.09 -7.59 17.96
N PRO A 75 3.63 -6.46 18.50
CA PRO A 75 3.73 -5.22 17.75
C PRO A 75 4.51 -5.46 16.45
N LYS A 76 4.09 -4.80 15.37
CA LYS A 76 4.80 -4.86 14.09
C LYS A 76 5.69 -3.62 13.97
N THR A 77 6.82 -3.80 13.29
CA THR A 77 7.73 -2.69 13.02
C THR A 77 7.06 -1.64 12.13
N TYR A 78 7.15 -0.39 12.52
CA TYR A 78 6.81 0.81 11.74
C TYR A 78 7.96 1.81 11.82
N LYS A 79 7.98 2.79 10.91
CA LYS A 79 9.08 3.75 10.75
C LYS A 79 8.72 5.17 11.19
N VAL A 80 7.46 5.45 11.45
CA VAL A 80 7.04 6.73 12.04
C VAL A 80 7.63 6.86 13.44
N GLU A 81 8.30 7.98 13.69
CA GLU A 81 8.95 8.28 14.97
C GLU A 81 8.02 9.11 15.88
N GLY A 82 8.16 8.94 17.19
CA GLY A 82 7.53 9.79 18.20
C GLY A 82 6.10 9.41 18.60
N ILE A 83 5.45 8.52 17.88
CA ILE A 83 4.11 8.01 18.21
C ILE A 83 4.05 6.49 18.07
N GLY A 84 2.93 5.90 18.52
CA GLY A 84 2.77 4.46 18.62
C GLY A 84 3.51 3.87 19.81
N GLN A 85 3.11 2.68 20.24
CA GLN A 85 3.72 1.94 21.34
C GLN A 85 3.52 0.44 21.14
N ASP A 86 4.38 -0.35 21.75
CA ASP A 86 4.27 -1.81 21.86
C ASP A 86 3.73 -2.28 23.22
N TYR A 87 3.37 -1.33 24.07
CA TYR A 87 2.69 -1.52 25.37
C TYR A 87 1.71 -0.36 25.62
N VAL A 88 0.84 -0.48 26.61
CA VAL A 88 -0.09 0.58 27.01
C VAL A 88 0.56 1.47 28.08
N PRO A 89 0.90 2.74 27.76
CA PRO A 89 1.49 3.65 28.74
C PRO A 89 0.52 3.96 29.88
N GLY A 90 1.02 3.94 31.13
CA GLY A 90 0.19 4.21 32.31
C GLY A 90 -0.34 5.65 32.43
N VAL A 91 0.10 6.56 31.56
CA VAL A 91 -0.36 7.96 31.51
C VAL A 91 -1.39 8.20 30.40
N LEU A 92 -1.61 7.20 29.54
CA LEU A 92 -2.63 7.25 28.49
C LEU A 92 -4.00 6.97 29.11
N ASP A 93 -4.85 7.97 29.16
CA ASP A 93 -6.19 7.87 29.73
C ASP A 93 -7.25 7.83 28.63
N PHE A 94 -7.73 6.62 28.34
CA PHE A 94 -8.71 6.37 27.30
C PHE A 94 -10.09 6.94 27.56
N GLN A 95 -10.41 7.37 28.79
CA GLN A 95 -11.73 7.94 29.11
C GLN A 95 -12.02 9.25 28.36
N TYR A 96 -10.96 9.95 27.95
CA TYR A 96 -11.07 11.21 27.20
C TYR A 96 -10.99 11.03 25.68
N ILE A 97 -10.84 9.81 25.18
CA ILE A 97 -10.67 9.49 23.76
C ILE A 97 -11.95 8.88 23.22
N ASP A 98 -12.50 9.44 22.15
CA ASP A 98 -13.73 8.94 21.55
C ASP A 98 -13.45 7.89 20.46
N GLU A 99 -12.30 8.00 19.77
CA GLU A 99 -11.97 7.13 18.64
C GLU A 99 -10.45 7.04 18.44
N ILE A 100 -9.95 5.90 17.97
CA ILE A 100 -8.57 5.75 17.49
C ILE A 100 -8.59 5.21 16.06
N VAL A 101 -7.99 5.97 15.13
CA VAL A 101 -7.85 5.66 13.72
C VAL A 101 -6.42 5.21 13.43
N GLU A 102 -6.24 4.24 12.54
CA GLU A 102 -4.92 3.75 12.15
C GLU A 102 -4.46 4.40 10.84
N ALA A 103 -3.17 4.75 10.76
CA ALA A 103 -2.50 5.13 9.52
C ALA A 103 -1.15 4.40 9.40
N ASP A 104 -0.78 3.98 8.17
CA ASP A 104 0.50 3.32 7.94
C ASP A 104 1.63 4.32 7.62
N ASP A 105 2.87 3.82 7.58
CA ASP A 105 4.07 4.63 7.32
C ASP A 105 3.99 5.36 5.97
N ARG A 106 3.55 4.67 4.92
CA ARG A 106 3.48 5.24 3.58
C ARG A 106 2.47 6.38 3.52
N GLU A 107 1.28 6.18 4.06
CA GLU A 107 0.24 7.22 4.19
C GLU A 107 0.78 8.44 4.95
N SER A 108 1.46 8.18 6.07
CA SER A 108 2.03 9.20 6.95
C SER A 108 3.10 10.05 6.25
N PHE A 109 4.07 9.40 5.60
CA PHE A 109 5.19 10.10 4.97
C PHE A 109 4.77 10.84 3.70
N LEU A 110 3.89 10.26 2.88
CA LEU A 110 3.34 10.95 1.72
C LEU A 110 2.50 12.15 2.14
N MET A 111 1.74 12.06 3.24
CA MET A 111 0.96 13.18 3.76
C MET A 111 1.85 14.29 4.32
N ALA A 112 2.94 13.99 5.04
CA ALA A 112 3.91 14.99 5.48
C ALA A 112 4.50 15.77 4.29
N ARG A 113 4.85 15.06 3.21
CA ARG A 113 5.35 15.67 1.97
C ARG A 113 4.28 16.53 1.27
N ARG A 114 3.03 16.09 1.28
CA ARG A 114 1.90 16.87 0.73
C ARG A 114 1.68 18.15 1.52
N LEU A 115 1.65 18.09 2.84
CA LEU A 115 1.54 19.28 3.70
C LEU A 115 2.62 20.31 3.38
N THR A 116 3.88 19.85 3.20
CA THR A 116 4.98 20.75 2.85
C THR A 116 4.78 21.39 1.46
N ARG A 117 4.39 20.60 0.47
CA ARG A 117 4.26 21.07 -0.92
C ARG A 117 3.00 21.90 -1.15
N GLU A 118 1.87 21.51 -0.55
CA GLU A 118 0.55 22.08 -0.83
C GLU A 118 0.19 23.22 0.14
N GLU A 119 0.66 23.12 1.41
CA GLU A 119 0.30 24.06 2.48
C GLU A 119 1.51 24.85 3.04
N GLY A 120 2.74 24.55 2.60
CA GLY A 120 3.95 25.18 3.12
C GLY A 120 4.30 24.75 4.56
N ILE A 121 3.71 23.68 5.08
CA ILE A 121 3.91 23.19 6.45
C ILE A 121 4.94 22.06 6.44
N LEU A 122 6.19 22.36 6.82
CA LEU A 122 7.25 21.36 6.96
C LEU A 122 7.05 20.58 8.27
N SER A 123 6.38 19.43 8.20
CA SER A 123 6.02 18.59 9.34
C SER A 123 6.85 17.32 9.41
N GLY A 124 7.05 16.78 10.63
CA GLY A 124 7.57 15.42 10.82
C GLY A 124 6.58 14.32 10.41
N GLY A 125 7.05 13.07 10.44
CA GLY A 125 6.25 11.90 10.08
C GLY A 125 4.98 11.74 10.92
N SER A 126 5.07 12.01 12.22
CA SER A 126 3.93 11.93 13.15
C SER A 126 2.84 12.98 12.87
N GLY A 127 3.21 14.18 12.40
CA GLY A 127 2.25 15.16 11.89
C GLY A 127 1.56 14.68 10.62
N GLY A 128 2.33 14.08 9.70
CA GLY A 128 1.77 13.42 8.53
C GLY A 128 0.79 12.30 8.88
N THR A 129 1.11 11.49 9.90
CA THR A 129 0.21 10.45 10.43
C THR A 129 -1.09 11.04 10.95
N ALA A 130 -1.00 12.14 11.74
CA ALA A 130 -2.19 12.79 12.30
C ALA A 130 -3.13 13.29 11.20
N VAL A 131 -2.60 13.93 10.15
CA VAL A 131 -3.41 14.42 9.02
C VAL A 131 -3.89 13.26 8.13
N ALA A 132 -3.08 12.23 7.86
CA ALA A 132 -3.50 11.06 7.10
C ALA A 132 -4.67 10.33 7.77
N GLY A 133 -4.60 10.15 9.09
CA GLY A 133 -5.70 9.56 9.86
C GLY A 133 -6.95 10.45 9.87
N MET A 134 -6.79 11.77 9.99
CA MET A 134 -7.90 12.72 9.88
C MET A 134 -8.59 12.62 8.53
N MET A 135 -7.84 12.52 7.43
CA MET A 135 -8.41 12.39 6.08
C MET A 135 -9.27 11.13 5.91
N LYS A 136 -8.96 10.04 6.61
CA LYS A 136 -9.78 8.80 6.58
C LYS A 136 -11.19 8.99 7.12
N ILE A 137 -11.36 9.93 8.03
CA ILE A 137 -12.65 10.24 8.67
C ILE A 137 -13.25 11.56 8.18
N ALA A 138 -12.64 12.22 7.19
CA ALA A 138 -13.06 13.53 6.71
C ALA A 138 -14.53 13.59 6.28
N SER A 139 -15.08 12.47 5.76
CA SER A 139 -16.50 12.38 5.38
C SER A 139 -17.48 12.46 6.55
N THR A 140 -17.00 12.34 7.79
CA THR A 140 -17.84 12.48 9.00
C THR A 140 -18.01 13.91 9.47
N PHE A 141 -17.15 14.82 8.99
CA PHE A 141 -17.19 16.23 9.34
C PHE A 141 -18.34 16.96 8.62
N ARG A 142 -18.86 17.96 9.28
CA ARG A 142 -20.01 18.77 8.81
C ARG A 142 -19.60 20.20 8.60
N GLU A 143 -20.37 20.91 7.82
CA GLU A 143 -20.24 22.35 7.70
C GLU A 143 -20.35 23.02 9.07
N GLY A 144 -19.39 23.91 9.40
CA GLY A 144 -19.30 24.56 10.70
C GLY A 144 -18.43 23.82 11.74
N ASP A 145 -18.00 22.59 11.49
CA ASP A 145 -17.03 21.93 12.35
C ASP A 145 -15.68 22.65 12.36
N VAL A 146 -15.09 22.77 13.53
CA VAL A 146 -13.73 23.27 13.74
C VAL A 146 -12.86 22.09 14.15
N VAL A 147 -12.11 21.57 13.18
CA VAL A 147 -11.24 20.41 13.33
C VAL A 147 -9.80 20.87 13.52
N VAL A 148 -9.23 20.58 14.69
CA VAL A 148 -7.84 20.92 15.01
C VAL A 148 -7.00 19.65 14.98
N VAL A 149 -5.95 19.65 14.15
CA VAL A 149 -4.97 18.57 14.07
C VAL A 149 -3.63 19.06 14.63
N LEU A 150 -3.12 18.37 15.63
CA LEU A 150 -1.86 18.72 16.26
C LEU A 150 -0.68 18.10 15.48
N LEU A 151 0.24 18.94 15.04
CA LEU A 151 1.50 18.57 14.39
C LEU A 151 2.63 18.76 15.41
N PRO A 152 3.21 17.67 15.96
CA PRO A 152 4.02 17.79 17.18
C PRO A 152 5.46 18.27 16.95
N ASP A 153 5.98 18.18 15.73
CA ASP A 153 7.33 18.58 15.36
C ASP A 153 7.45 19.07 13.92
N THR A 154 8.65 19.53 13.58
CA THR A 154 8.99 20.06 12.26
C THR A 154 9.77 19.03 11.44
N GLY A 155 9.82 19.22 10.11
CA GLY A 155 10.43 18.31 9.16
C GLY A 155 11.95 18.33 9.09
N GLU A 156 12.64 19.31 9.68
CA GLU A 156 14.09 19.47 9.55
C GLU A 156 14.88 18.22 9.99
N ARG A 157 14.38 17.50 10.99
CA ARG A 157 14.99 16.24 11.47
C ARG A 157 14.87 15.09 10.50
N TYR A 158 14.03 15.23 9.48
CA TYR A 158 13.64 14.14 8.57
C TYR A 158 14.02 14.40 7.11
N ILE A 159 14.84 15.43 6.84
CA ILE A 159 15.27 15.81 5.49
C ILE A 159 15.97 14.65 4.79
N SER A 160 16.81 13.88 5.50
CA SER A 160 17.50 12.70 4.97
C SER A 160 16.68 11.39 5.06
N LYS A 161 15.39 11.48 5.35
CA LYS A 161 14.45 10.34 5.44
C LYS A 161 13.22 10.61 4.60
N ILE A 162 12.13 11.06 5.22
CA ILE A 162 10.84 11.26 4.56
C ILE A 162 10.84 12.34 3.46
N TYR A 163 11.82 13.23 3.46
CA TYR A 163 12.00 14.27 2.43
C TYR A 163 13.09 13.93 1.41
N ASP A 164 13.77 12.80 1.57
CA ASP A 164 14.72 12.26 0.61
C ASP A 164 14.06 11.18 -0.25
N ASP A 165 14.10 11.35 -1.57
CA ASP A 165 13.43 10.44 -2.50
C ASP A 165 14.11 9.06 -2.57
N GLU A 166 15.44 9.00 -2.41
CA GLU A 166 16.17 7.74 -2.42
C GLU A 166 15.80 6.91 -1.20
N TRP A 167 15.85 7.51 -0.01
CA TRP A 167 15.40 6.86 1.22
C TRP A 167 13.95 6.38 1.13
N MET A 168 13.06 7.19 0.57
CA MET A 168 11.64 6.83 0.39
C MET A 168 11.47 5.64 -0.56
N ARG A 169 12.27 5.56 -1.63
CA ARG A 169 12.26 4.43 -2.58
C ARG A 169 12.85 3.16 -1.96
N GLU A 170 13.99 3.26 -1.27
CA GLU A 170 14.64 2.13 -0.58
C GLU A 170 13.72 1.49 0.47
N ASN A 171 12.87 2.29 1.10
CA ASN A 171 11.90 1.82 2.08
C ASN A 171 10.52 1.46 1.49
N GLY A 172 10.36 1.51 0.16
CA GLY A 172 9.13 1.13 -0.53
C GLY A 172 7.97 2.13 -0.39
N PHE A 173 8.24 3.37 0.02
CA PHE A 173 7.22 4.42 0.17
C PHE A 173 6.99 5.22 -1.11
N LEU A 174 7.99 5.28 -1.99
CA LEU A 174 7.86 5.80 -3.35
C LEU A 174 8.14 4.69 -4.38
N ALA A 175 7.52 4.81 -5.54
CA ALA A 175 7.86 3.97 -6.68
C ALA A 175 9.34 4.19 -7.09
N PRO A 176 10.01 3.19 -7.65
CA PRO A 176 11.34 3.36 -8.20
C PRO A 176 11.33 4.44 -9.29
N GLU A 177 12.46 5.11 -9.46
CA GLU A 177 12.62 6.19 -10.45
C GLU A 177 12.33 5.70 -11.88
N ARG A 178 12.70 4.45 -12.16
CA ARG A 178 12.32 3.73 -13.39
C ARG A 178 11.51 2.51 -12.99
N ILE A 179 10.28 2.45 -13.45
CA ILE A 179 9.45 1.27 -13.27
C ILE A 179 10.02 0.17 -14.16
N THR A 180 10.53 -0.87 -13.54
CA THR A 180 10.98 -2.07 -14.25
C THR A 180 9.87 -3.10 -14.36
N VAL A 181 10.01 -4.01 -15.32
CA VAL A 181 9.09 -5.14 -15.52
C VAL A 181 9.04 -6.05 -14.29
N GLY A 182 10.19 -6.26 -13.64
CA GLY A 182 10.28 -7.03 -12.40
C GLY A 182 9.46 -6.40 -11.28
N TYR A 183 9.51 -5.09 -11.14
CA TYR A 183 8.73 -4.37 -10.12
C TYR A 183 7.21 -4.54 -10.34
N VAL A 184 6.74 -4.47 -11.59
CA VAL A 184 5.33 -4.72 -11.94
C VAL A 184 4.94 -6.17 -11.67
N LEU A 185 5.84 -7.11 -12.00
CA LEU A 185 5.62 -8.54 -11.75
C LEU A 185 5.52 -8.86 -10.26
N ASP A 186 6.36 -8.25 -9.43
CA ASP A 186 6.33 -8.43 -7.97
C ASP A 186 5.07 -7.85 -7.32
N ALA A 187 4.51 -6.79 -7.90
CA ALA A 187 3.24 -6.19 -7.48
C ALA A 187 2.01 -7.01 -7.90
N LYS A 188 2.17 -7.94 -8.86
CA LYS A 188 1.11 -8.79 -9.35
C LYS A 188 0.74 -9.87 -8.33
N ALA A 189 -0.57 -10.04 -8.07
CA ALA A 189 -1.08 -11.15 -7.28
C ALA A 189 -0.92 -12.47 -8.05
N GLY A 190 -0.28 -13.48 -7.45
CA GLY A 190 -0.06 -14.79 -8.06
C GLY A 190 1.31 -14.91 -8.74
N LYS A 191 2.29 -15.35 -7.98
CA LYS A 191 3.67 -15.57 -8.45
C LYS A 191 3.80 -16.90 -9.19
N GLY A 192 4.54 -16.88 -10.30
CA GLY A 192 4.93 -18.05 -11.07
C GLY A 192 4.37 -18.05 -12.49
N VAL A 193 4.98 -18.87 -13.34
CA VAL A 193 4.56 -19.09 -14.73
C VAL A 193 3.85 -20.42 -14.82
N ILE A 194 2.59 -20.37 -15.22
CA ILE A 194 1.87 -21.58 -15.61
C ILE A 194 2.32 -21.90 -17.04
N ALA A 195 3.05 -23.00 -17.22
CA ALA A 195 3.63 -23.42 -18.49
C ALA A 195 3.36 -24.90 -18.76
N VAL A 196 3.48 -25.31 -20.01
CA VAL A 196 3.45 -26.71 -20.43
C VAL A 196 4.70 -27.06 -21.23
N PRO A 197 5.24 -28.28 -21.15
CA PRO A 197 6.28 -28.72 -22.07
C PRO A 197 5.69 -28.99 -23.46
N SER A 198 6.50 -28.85 -24.50
CA SER A 198 6.07 -29.09 -25.90
C SER A 198 5.54 -30.51 -26.13
N THR A 199 5.95 -31.46 -25.30
CA THR A 199 5.51 -32.86 -25.32
C THR A 199 4.16 -33.11 -24.64
N ALA A 200 3.61 -32.14 -23.92
CA ALA A 200 2.29 -32.27 -23.32
C ALA A 200 1.21 -32.43 -24.41
N THR A 201 0.09 -33.06 -24.06
CA THR A 201 -1.02 -33.17 -24.97
C THR A 201 -1.82 -31.87 -25.07
N VAL A 202 -2.44 -31.64 -26.22
CA VAL A 202 -3.36 -30.52 -26.44
C VAL A 202 -4.48 -30.50 -25.39
N ARG A 203 -4.99 -31.69 -25.01
CA ARG A 203 -5.99 -31.81 -23.92
C ARG A 203 -5.49 -31.23 -22.62
N LYS A 204 -4.26 -31.56 -22.22
CA LYS A 204 -3.68 -31.05 -20.98
C LYS A 204 -3.58 -29.50 -21.01
N ALA A 205 -3.19 -28.93 -22.15
CA ALA A 205 -3.14 -27.48 -22.31
C ALA A 205 -4.54 -26.84 -22.19
N LEU A 206 -5.57 -27.45 -22.81
CA LEU A 206 -6.97 -27.00 -22.67
C LEU A 206 -7.46 -27.05 -21.22
N ASP A 207 -7.16 -28.13 -20.51
CA ASP A 207 -7.57 -28.29 -19.11
C ASP A 207 -6.90 -27.24 -18.22
N MET A 208 -5.61 -26.93 -18.47
CA MET A 208 -4.89 -25.89 -17.74
C MET A 208 -5.41 -24.48 -18.03
N LEU A 209 -5.73 -24.15 -19.29
CA LEU A 209 -6.35 -22.87 -19.64
C LEU A 209 -7.65 -22.67 -18.85
N ARG A 210 -8.51 -23.70 -18.77
CA ARG A 210 -9.77 -23.65 -18.02
C ARG A 210 -9.58 -23.60 -16.52
N GLN A 211 -8.68 -24.45 -15.98
CA GLN A 211 -8.45 -24.55 -14.54
C GLN A 211 -7.94 -23.25 -13.94
N HIS A 212 -7.12 -22.50 -14.69
CA HIS A 212 -6.49 -21.27 -14.22
C HIS A 212 -7.16 -20.00 -14.75
N ASP A 213 -8.26 -20.14 -15.53
CA ASP A 213 -8.98 -19.01 -16.14
C ASP A 213 -8.05 -18.06 -16.91
N ILE A 214 -7.20 -18.65 -17.76
CA ILE A 214 -6.22 -17.93 -18.58
C ILE A 214 -6.41 -18.24 -20.04
N SER A 215 -6.13 -17.27 -20.92
CA SER A 215 -6.30 -17.38 -22.36
C SER A 215 -5.04 -17.81 -23.10
N GLN A 216 -3.91 -17.95 -22.40
CA GLN A 216 -2.63 -18.29 -23.03
C GLN A 216 -1.67 -18.94 -22.04
N ILE A 217 -0.89 -19.91 -22.53
CA ILE A 217 0.12 -20.65 -21.75
C ILE A 217 1.43 -20.67 -22.54
N PRO A 218 2.57 -20.25 -21.99
CA PRO A 218 3.87 -20.45 -22.60
C PRO A 218 4.24 -21.94 -22.63
N VAL A 219 4.89 -22.34 -23.73
CA VAL A 219 5.47 -23.68 -23.87
C VAL A 219 6.96 -23.56 -23.55
N ILE A 220 7.38 -24.27 -22.51
CA ILE A 220 8.75 -24.18 -21.98
C ILE A 220 9.33 -25.59 -21.88
N ASP A 221 10.43 -25.84 -22.58
CA ASP A 221 11.22 -27.06 -22.51
C ASP A 221 12.55 -26.75 -21.81
N ASP A 222 12.86 -27.46 -20.74
CA ASP A 222 14.10 -27.30 -19.96
C ASP A 222 14.45 -25.83 -19.61
N GLY A 223 13.43 -25.05 -19.22
CA GLY A 223 13.58 -23.64 -18.88
C GLY A 223 13.67 -22.69 -20.09
N THR A 224 13.62 -23.20 -21.31
CA THR A 224 13.68 -22.43 -22.55
C THR A 224 12.28 -22.27 -23.16
N PRO A 225 11.79 -21.05 -23.38
CA PRO A 225 10.53 -20.83 -24.09
C PRO A 225 10.65 -21.22 -25.56
N VAL A 226 9.86 -22.21 -25.98
CA VAL A 226 9.87 -22.77 -27.35
C VAL A 226 8.63 -22.41 -28.14
N GLY A 227 7.57 -21.94 -27.49
CA GLY A 227 6.31 -21.58 -28.12
C GLY A 227 5.30 -21.02 -27.14
N ALA A 228 4.07 -20.86 -27.59
CA ALA A 228 2.91 -20.52 -26.78
C ALA A 228 1.66 -21.24 -27.28
N VAL A 229 0.72 -21.50 -26.38
CA VAL A 229 -0.63 -21.95 -26.70
C VAL A 229 -1.61 -20.83 -26.39
N GLN A 230 -2.46 -20.49 -27.33
CA GLN A 230 -3.50 -19.49 -27.20
C GLN A 230 -4.87 -20.15 -27.36
N ASP A 231 -5.84 -19.80 -26.53
CA ASP A 231 -7.15 -20.43 -26.48
C ASP A 231 -7.89 -20.41 -27.83
N HIS A 232 -7.90 -19.25 -28.49
CA HIS A 232 -8.60 -19.09 -29.78
C HIS A 232 -7.96 -19.90 -30.92
N GLU A 233 -6.61 -19.98 -30.96
CA GLU A 233 -5.89 -20.79 -31.96
C GLU A 233 -6.11 -22.27 -31.69
N LEU A 234 -6.09 -22.65 -30.41
CA LEU A 234 -6.32 -24.02 -30.01
C LEU A 234 -7.76 -24.48 -30.30
N MET A 235 -8.75 -23.60 -30.00
CA MET A 235 -10.15 -23.84 -30.31
C MET A 235 -10.35 -24.04 -31.81
N ARG A 236 -9.76 -23.19 -32.65
CA ARG A 236 -9.80 -23.33 -34.11
C ARG A 236 -9.22 -24.66 -34.55
N SER A 237 -8.04 -25.02 -34.06
CA SER A 237 -7.38 -26.29 -34.41
C SER A 237 -8.22 -27.53 -34.03
N VAL A 238 -8.89 -27.49 -32.87
CA VAL A 238 -9.76 -28.58 -32.40
C VAL A 238 -11.06 -28.66 -33.21
N MET A 239 -11.62 -27.52 -33.62
CA MET A 239 -12.81 -27.51 -34.51
C MET A 239 -12.52 -28.06 -35.88
N GLU A 240 -11.35 -27.74 -36.46
CA GLU A 240 -10.93 -28.26 -37.77
C GLU A 240 -10.51 -29.73 -37.72
N ARG A 241 -9.87 -30.18 -36.65
CA ARG A 241 -9.35 -31.54 -36.47
C ARG A 241 -9.57 -32.01 -35.03
N PRO A 242 -10.74 -32.58 -34.67
CA PRO A 242 -11.06 -33.00 -33.31
C PRO A 242 -10.06 -33.98 -32.67
N GLU A 243 -9.42 -34.81 -33.45
CA GLU A 243 -8.41 -35.78 -33.01
C GLU A 243 -7.13 -35.12 -32.48
N ILE A 244 -6.88 -33.84 -32.81
CA ILE A 244 -5.68 -33.12 -32.41
C ILE A 244 -5.55 -32.96 -30.86
N VAL A 245 -6.66 -33.16 -30.14
CA VAL A 245 -6.65 -33.11 -28.65
C VAL A 245 -5.72 -34.16 -28.03
N LYS A 246 -5.40 -35.24 -28.76
CA LYS A 246 -4.46 -36.28 -28.34
C LYS A 246 -3.03 -36.03 -28.81
N ALA A 247 -2.83 -35.08 -29.71
CA ALA A 247 -1.53 -34.75 -30.27
C ALA A 247 -0.69 -33.94 -29.26
N SER A 248 0.59 -33.79 -29.56
CA SER A 248 1.52 -32.97 -28.82
C SER A 248 1.20 -31.48 -29.01
N VAL A 249 1.39 -30.67 -27.96
CA VAL A 249 1.31 -29.19 -28.01
C VAL A 249 2.22 -28.62 -29.11
N ARG A 250 3.34 -29.28 -29.39
CA ARG A 250 4.28 -28.90 -30.46
C ARG A 250 3.60 -28.77 -31.86
N GLU A 251 2.52 -29.48 -32.10
CA GLU A 251 1.81 -29.46 -33.40
C GLU A 251 0.87 -28.25 -33.55
N VAL A 252 0.55 -27.59 -32.46
CA VAL A 252 -0.45 -26.50 -32.42
C VAL A 252 0.08 -25.22 -31.79
N MET A 253 1.29 -25.24 -31.23
CA MET A 253 1.87 -24.06 -30.62
C MET A 253 2.21 -22.99 -31.66
N VAL A 254 2.06 -21.75 -31.29
CA VAL A 254 2.49 -20.56 -32.01
C VAL A 254 3.89 -20.10 -31.52
N PRO A 255 4.55 -19.17 -32.20
CA PRO A 255 5.82 -18.61 -31.73
C PRO A 255 5.75 -18.14 -30.27
N SER A 256 6.86 -18.30 -29.55
CA SER A 256 6.94 -17.90 -28.14
C SER A 256 6.74 -16.39 -27.96
N PHE A 257 6.27 -16.02 -26.78
CA PHE A 257 6.28 -14.63 -26.35
C PHE A 257 7.72 -14.09 -26.28
N PRO A 258 7.93 -12.79 -26.54
CA PRO A 258 9.22 -12.16 -26.29
C PRO A 258 9.66 -12.34 -24.84
N VAL A 259 10.96 -12.58 -24.65
CA VAL A 259 11.57 -12.66 -23.33
C VAL A 259 12.24 -11.34 -23.04
N VAL A 260 11.95 -10.75 -21.88
CA VAL A 260 12.58 -9.52 -21.38
C VAL A 260 13.21 -9.78 -20.03
N GLU A 261 14.28 -9.06 -19.70
CA GLU A 261 14.86 -9.15 -18.36
C GLU A 261 13.99 -8.38 -17.33
N ALA A 262 13.97 -8.84 -16.08
CA ALA A 262 13.24 -8.18 -15.00
C ALA A 262 13.68 -6.71 -14.80
N SER A 263 14.93 -6.39 -15.16
CA SER A 263 15.49 -5.03 -15.13
C SER A 263 15.08 -4.15 -16.31
N ALA A 264 14.44 -4.70 -17.35
CA ALA A 264 13.95 -3.91 -18.49
C ALA A 264 12.93 -2.86 -18.05
N SER A 265 12.93 -1.70 -18.69
CA SER A 265 11.97 -0.66 -18.37
C SER A 265 10.55 -1.04 -18.82
N LEU A 266 9.56 -0.63 -18.05
CA LEU A 266 8.16 -0.84 -18.42
C LEU A 266 7.83 -0.16 -19.76
N GLU A 267 8.46 0.98 -20.05
CA GLU A 267 8.29 1.72 -21.28
C GLU A 267 8.73 0.92 -22.52
N GLU A 268 9.91 0.26 -22.45
CA GLU A 268 10.39 -0.63 -23.51
C GLU A 268 9.42 -1.80 -23.76
N VAL A 269 8.88 -2.39 -22.69
CA VAL A 269 7.93 -3.49 -22.80
C VAL A 269 6.59 -3.03 -23.38
N LEU A 270 6.10 -1.85 -22.98
CA LEU A 270 4.92 -1.25 -23.58
C LEU A 270 5.11 -1.00 -25.09
N HIS A 271 6.31 -0.60 -25.49
CA HIS A 271 6.62 -0.41 -26.90
C HIS A 271 6.62 -1.75 -27.68
N LEU A 272 7.14 -2.82 -27.10
CA LEU A 272 7.05 -4.18 -27.66
C LEU A 272 5.60 -4.65 -27.77
N MET A 273 4.77 -4.39 -26.75
CA MET A 273 3.36 -4.79 -26.73
C MET A 273 2.46 -3.94 -27.66
N ARG A 274 2.89 -2.74 -28.08
CA ARG A 274 2.15 -1.92 -29.06
C ARG A 274 2.14 -2.51 -30.46
N ARG A 275 3.17 -3.27 -30.85
CA ARG A 275 3.16 -4.06 -32.07
C ARG A 275 2.11 -5.15 -31.89
N LYS A 276 1.12 -5.19 -32.79
CA LYS A 276 -0.10 -6.03 -32.68
C LYS A 276 0.13 -7.54 -32.50
N GLU A 277 1.36 -7.99 -32.59
CA GLU A 277 1.79 -9.39 -32.54
C GLU A 277 2.08 -9.91 -31.11
N HIS A 278 2.22 -9.00 -30.09
CA HIS A 278 2.61 -9.42 -28.75
C HIS A 278 1.63 -8.94 -27.69
N TYR A 279 0.82 -9.87 -27.18
CA TYR A 279 -0.15 -9.60 -26.10
C TYR A 279 0.46 -9.75 -24.70
N ALA A 280 1.62 -10.43 -24.61
CA ALA A 280 2.31 -10.69 -23.37
C ALA A 280 3.83 -10.78 -23.61
N VAL A 281 4.61 -10.66 -22.53
CA VAL A 281 6.05 -10.92 -22.48
C VAL A 281 6.36 -11.88 -21.36
N LEU A 282 7.37 -12.74 -21.55
CA LEU A 282 7.94 -13.55 -20.50
C LEU A 282 9.04 -12.75 -19.79
N VAL A 283 9.05 -12.76 -18.48
CA VAL A 283 10.03 -12.03 -17.67
C VAL A 283 11.06 -13.02 -17.15
N ARG A 284 12.35 -12.73 -17.43
CA ARG A 284 13.48 -13.49 -16.94
C ARG A 284 14.09 -12.78 -15.73
N SER A 285 14.31 -13.54 -14.66
CA SER A 285 15.04 -13.09 -13.49
C SER A 285 16.05 -14.15 -13.11
N GLU A 286 17.29 -13.75 -12.84
CA GLU A 286 18.38 -14.67 -12.48
C GLU A 286 18.52 -15.86 -13.44
N GLY A 287 18.39 -15.61 -14.74
CA GLY A 287 18.51 -16.62 -15.79
C GLY A 287 17.31 -17.56 -15.97
N LYS A 288 16.26 -17.43 -15.18
CA LYS A 288 15.05 -18.26 -15.24
C LYS A 288 13.83 -17.45 -15.61
N ILE A 289 12.85 -18.08 -16.27
CA ILE A 289 11.55 -17.45 -16.52
C ILE A 289 10.78 -17.39 -15.20
N GLY A 290 10.66 -16.19 -14.63
CA GLY A 290 10.03 -15.93 -13.34
C GLY A 290 8.57 -15.51 -13.43
N GLY A 291 8.11 -15.03 -14.61
CA GLY A 291 6.76 -14.52 -14.75
C GLY A 291 6.33 -14.27 -16.19
N ILE A 292 5.06 -13.94 -16.34
CA ILE A 292 4.47 -13.44 -17.58
C ILE A 292 3.68 -12.16 -17.27
N LEU A 293 3.89 -11.12 -18.10
CA LEU A 293 3.12 -9.89 -18.04
C LEU A 293 2.34 -9.71 -19.33
N ASN A 294 1.06 -9.41 -19.21
CA ASN A 294 0.20 -9.02 -20.31
C ASN A 294 -0.17 -7.52 -20.20
N ARG A 295 -0.88 -7.00 -21.20
CA ARG A 295 -1.32 -5.59 -21.21
C ARG A 295 -2.21 -5.24 -20.02
N TYR A 296 -3.01 -6.18 -19.55
CA TYR A 296 -3.95 -5.97 -18.47
C TYR A 296 -3.21 -5.77 -17.14
N ASP A 297 -2.16 -6.57 -16.90
CA ASP A 297 -1.30 -6.44 -15.72
C ASP A 297 -0.67 -5.05 -15.62
N VAL A 298 -0.26 -4.49 -16.77
CA VAL A 298 0.32 -3.14 -16.83
C VAL A 298 -0.73 -2.06 -16.57
N ILE A 299 -1.92 -2.18 -17.18
CA ILE A 299 -3.03 -1.23 -16.96
C ILE A 299 -3.48 -1.25 -15.51
N GLU A 300 -3.62 -2.43 -14.92
CA GLU A 300 -4.00 -2.58 -13.50
C GLU A 300 -2.96 -1.94 -12.58
N TYR A 301 -1.67 -2.15 -12.86
CA TYR A 301 -0.59 -1.50 -12.11
C TYR A 301 -0.64 0.03 -12.20
N MET A 302 -0.88 0.58 -13.40
CA MET A 302 -0.96 2.03 -13.61
C MET A 302 -2.22 2.68 -13.03
N GLY A 303 -3.26 1.90 -12.74
CA GLY A 303 -4.51 2.35 -12.14
C GLY A 303 -4.53 2.37 -10.60
N ARG A 304 -3.46 1.86 -9.97
CA ARG A 304 -3.27 1.85 -8.49
C ARG A 304 -2.59 3.15 -8.03
#